data_bbf3ce56cab8d0e60f06ae28f31106bd
#
_entry.id   bbf3ce56cab8d0e60f06ae28f31106bd
#
_cell.length_a   1.000
_cell.length_b   1.000
_cell.length_c   1.000
_cell.angle_alpha   90.00
_cell.angle_beta   90.00
_cell.angle_gamma   90.00
#
_symmetry.space_group_name_H-M   'P 1'
#
loop_
_entity.id
_entity.type
_entity.pdbx_description
1 polymer ?
#
loop_
_entity_poly.entity_id
_entity_poly.type
_entity_poly.pdbx_seq_one_letter_code
_entity_poly.pdbx_strand_id
1 'polypeptide(L)'
;MAGVQCSFERVEKKFVLTHAQAEALMRDLTAGYMAVDQYGQHTIRNLYYDTNDYALIRRSIQRPKYKVKFRLRAYGTPMEDSLIFAELKKKYNGVVYKRRIAVSPDDMRRFLRGETLDGENPQIQRELHRYLSEHPIRPKVFLTYERVALYGLDDPALRVTLDTHLRYR
;
A
#
# COMPACT_ATOMS: atom_id res chain seq x y z
N MET A 1 8.20 -13.01 16.11
CA MET A 1 7.87 -11.96 15.14
C MET A 1 6.89 -12.53 14.13
N ALA A 2 5.68 -11.99 14.01
CA ALA A 2 4.70 -12.46 13.03
C ALA A 2 5.25 -12.16 11.63
N GLY A 3 5.38 -13.21 10.80
CA GLY A 3 5.91 -13.08 9.44
C GLY A 3 5.10 -12.09 8.61
N VAL A 4 5.78 -11.19 7.93
CA VAL A 4 5.16 -10.23 7.01
C VAL A 4 4.57 -10.99 5.84
N GLN A 5 3.25 -11.04 5.73
CA GLN A 5 2.57 -11.73 4.63
C GLN A 5 2.86 -11.02 3.30
N CYS A 6 3.54 -11.70 2.38
CA CYS A 6 4.06 -11.11 1.14
C CYS A 6 3.16 -11.30 -0.09
N SER A 7 2.11 -12.13 0.01
CA SER A 7 1.17 -12.40 -1.09
C SER A 7 -0.28 -12.38 -0.57
N PHE A 8 -1.17 -11.69 -1.29
CA PHE A 8 -2.60 -11.59 -0.93
C PHE A 8 -3.45 -11.73 -2.18
N GLU A 9 -4.52 -12.51 -2.06
CA GLU A 9 -5.63 -12.54 -3.01
C GLU A 9 -6.87 -12.00 -2.28
N ARG A 10 -7.41 -10.87 -2.73
CA ARG A 10 -8.56 -10.22 -2.10
C ARG A 10 -9.42 -9.50 -3.12
N VAL A 11 -10.72 -9.53 -2.90
CA VAL A 11 -11.68 -8.64 -3.58
C VAL A 11 -11.75 -7.35 -2.78
N GLU A 12 -11.49 -6.22 -3.43
CA GLU A 12 -11.56 -4.90 -2.84
C GLU A 12 -12.70 -4.10 -3.48
N LYS A 13 -13.65 -3.64 -2.66
CA LYS A 13 -14.70 -2.68 -3.04
C LYS A 13 -14.41 -1.33 -2.41
N LYS A 14 -14.63 -0.24 -3.15
CA LYS A 14 -14.39 1.14 -2.68
C LYS A 14 -15.64 1.95 -2.79
N PHE A 15 -15.89 2.72 -1.74
CA PHE A 15 -17.04 3.63 -1.63
C PHE A 15 -16.53 5.02 -1.26
N VAL A 16 -17.26 6.04 -1.70
CA VAL A 16 -17.08 7.42 -1.24
C VAL A 16 -18.25 7.74 -0.33
N LEU A 17 -17.93 8.17 0.89
CA LEU A 17 -18.92 8.48 1.92
C LEU A 17 -18.82 9.95 2.30
N THR A 18 -19.94 10.54 2.70
CA THR A 18 -19.96 11.79 3.46
C THR A 18 -19.42 11.54 4.87
N HIS A 19 -19.05 12.59 5.59
CA HIS A 19 -18.60 12.47 6.98
C HIS A 19 -19.65 11.80 7.87
N ALA A 20 -20.90 12.24 7.77
CA ALA A 20 -22.02 11.67 8.54
C ALA A 20 -22.24 10.17 8.24
N GLN A 21 -22.11 9.75 6.97
CA GLN A 21 -22.21 8.35 6.58
C GLN A 21 -21.04 7.52 7.15
N ALA A 22 -19.82 8.07 7.15
CA ALA A 22 -18.65 7.39 7.70
C ALA A 22 -18.78 7.21 9.22
N GLU A 23 -19.26 8.23 9.95
CA GLU A 23 -19.52 8.16 11.39
C GLU A 23 -20.63 7.14 11.72
N ALA A 24 -21.74 7.14 10.98
CA ALA A 24 -22.81 6.18 11.17
C ALA A 24 -22.31 4.74 10.92
N LEU A 25 -21.63 4.52 9.79
CA LEU A 25 -21.03 3.23 9.45
C LEU A 25 -20.05 2.76 10.55
N MET A 26 -19.22 3.64 11.06
CA MET A 26 -18.26 3.30 12.11
C MET A 26 -18.97 2.86 13.39
N ARG A 27 -20.01 3.57 13.84
CA ARG A 27 -20.85 3.17 15.00
C ARG A 27 -21.47 1.81 14.79
N ASP A 28 -22.11 1.59 13.63
CA ASP A 28 -22.82 0.34 13.34
C ASP A 28 -21.85 -0.84 13.29
N LEU A 29 -20.70 -0.70 12.63
CA LEU A 29 -19.70 -1.75 12.54
C LEU A 29 -19.10 -2.11 13.92
N THR A 30 -18.83 -1.12 14.76
CA THR A 30 -18.24 -1.35 16.09
C THR A 30 -19.26 -1.76 17.16
N ALA A 31 -20.57 -1.73 16.87
CA ALA A 31 -21.63 -2.17 17.77
C ALA A 31 -21.72 -3.71 17.96
N GLY A 32 -20.72 -4.49 17.51
CA GLY A 32 -20.64 -5.93 17.74
C GLY A 32 -20.24 -6.76 16.51
N TYR A 33 -19.96 -6.11 15.35
CA TYR A 33 -19.58 -6.82 14.13
C TYR A 33 -18.08 -6.80 13.86
N MET A 34 -17.43 -5.68 14.20
CA MET A 34 -16.02 -5.45 13.90
C MET A 34 -15.30 -4.76 15.05
N ALA A 35 -14.00 -4.96 15.15
CA ALA A 35 -13.12 -4.23 16.05
C ALA A 35 -12.06 -3.44 15.28
N VAL A 36 -11.66 -2.31 15.82
CA VAL A 36 -10.52 -1.53 15.33
C VAL A 36 -9.24 -2.35 15.55
N ASP A 37 -8.35 -2.35 14.56
CA ASP A 37 -7.09 -3.08 14.68
C ASP A 37 -6.16 -2.44 15.73
N GLN A 38 -5.11 -3.16 16.10
CA GLN A 38 -4.15 -2.76 17.14
C GLN A 38 -3.43 -1.42 16.85
N TYR A 39 -3.48 -0.92 15.61
CA TYR A 39 -2.82 0.31 15.23
C TYR A 39 -3.72 1.55 15.37
N GLY A 40 -5.02 1.36 15.58
CA GLY A 40 -5.98 2.46 15.73
C GLY A 40 -5.99 3.39 14.51
N GLN A 41 -6.09 4.69 14.79
CA GLN A 41 -5.97 5.71 13.74
C GLN A 41 -4.50 6.04 13.50
N HIS A 42 -4.06 5.95 12.26
CA HIS A 42 -2.68 6.24 11.89
C HIS A 42 -2.56 6.87 10.51
N THR A 43 -1.54 7.70 10.33
CA THR A 43 -1.24 8.33 9.04
C THR A 43 -0.53 7.35 8.13
N ILE A 44 -1.00 7.23 6.89
CA ILE A 44 -0.32 6.50 5.82
C ILE A 44 0.28 7.49 4.83
N ARG A 45 1.56 7.32 4.53
CA ARG A 45 2.29 8.09 3.54
C ARG A 45 2.69 7.19 2.37
N ASN A 46 2.43 7.64 1.16
CA ASN A 46 2.78 6.91 -0.06
C ASN A 46 3.49 7.84 -1.03
N LEU A 47 4.55 7.34 -1.64
CA LEU A 47 5.23 7.98 -2.76
C LEU A 47 5.07 7.08 -3.98
N TYR A 48 4.20 7.49 -4.90
CA TYR A 48 3.97 6.74 -6.13
C TYR A 48 5.00 7.11 -7.18
N TYR A 49 5.44 6.09 -7.90
CA TYR A 49 6.37 6.21 -9.02
C TYR A 49 5.63 6.06 -10.34
N ASP A 50 6.01 6.86 -11.31
CA ASP A 50 5.48 6.80 -12.67
C ASP A 50 6.54 7.27 -13.67
N THR A 51 6.30 7.07 -14.96
CA THR A 51 7.11 7.63 -16.04
C THR A 51 6.97 9.15 -16.09
N ASN A 52 7.83 9.82 -16.85
CA ASN A 52 7.78 11.28 -16.98
C ASN A 52 6.44 11.80 -17.49
N ASP A 53 5.83 11.06 -18.39
CA ASP A 53 4.56 11.36 -19.05
C ASP A 53 3.35 10.72 -18.34
N TYR A 54 3.54 10.14 -17.13
CA TYR A 54 2.49 9.50 -16.36
C TYR A 54 1.82 8.29 -17.06
N ALA A 55 2.59 7.52 -17.83
CA ALA A 55 2.07 6.42 -18.62
C ALA A 55 1.39 5.32 -17.78
N LEU A 56 1.90 5.01 -16.57
CA LEU A 56 1.33 3.96 -15.73
C LEU A 56 -0.06 4.32 -15.21
N ILE A 57 -0.25 5.57 -14.75
CA ILE A 57 -1.55 6.00 -14.26
C ILE A 57 -2.54 6.18 -15.42
N ARG A 58 -2.13 6.76 -16.54
CA ARG A 58 -2.96 6.88 -17.75
C ARG A 58 -3.45 5.51 -18.21
N ARG A 59 -2.54 4.54 -18.34
CA ARG A 59 -2.90 3.15 -18.64
C ARG A 59 -3.85 2.56 -17.60
N SER A 60 -3.64 2.83 -16.31
CA SER A 60 -4.49 2.31 -15.23
C SER A 60 -5.93 2.82 -15.30
N ILE A 61 -6.16 4.06 -15.79
CA ILE A 61 -7.49 4.67 -15.97
C ILE A 61 -8.27 3.96 -17.08
N GLN A 62 -7.61 3.51 -18.13
CA GLN A 62 -8.20 2.77 -19.26
C GLN A 62 -8.71 1.36 -18.87
N ARG A 63 -8.56 0.96 -17.59
CA ARG A 63 -9.00 -0.34 -17.03
C ARG A 63 -8.46 -1.56 -17.81
N PRO A 64 -7.15 -1.63 -18.14
CA PRO A 64 -6.60 -2.73 -18.88
C PRO A 64 -6.67 -4.04 -18.08
N LYS A 65 -6.60 -5.18 -18.77
CA LYS A 65 -6.51 -6.50 -18.14
C LYS A 65 -5.29 -6.63 -17.21
N TYR A 66 -4.17 -6.00 -17.59
CA TYR A 66 -2.93 -5.98 -16.79
C TYR A 66 -2.51 -4.56 -16.46
N LYS A 67 -2.27 -4.30 -15.18
CA LYS A 67 -1.71 -3.04 -14.68
C LYS A 67 -0.79 -3.25 -13.49
N VAL A 68 0.20 -2.38 -13.40
CA VAL A 68 1.21 -2.38 -12.34
C VAL A 68 1.28 -1.00 -11.71
N LYS A 69 1.56 -0.95 -10.41
CA LYS A 69 1.87 0.26 -9.67
C LYS A 69 3.04 -0.03 -8.74
N PHE A 70 4.02 0.85 -8.74
CA PHE A 70 5.10 0.84 -7.74
C PHE A 70 4.96 2.04 -6.83
N ARG A 71 5.18 1.82 -5.53
CA ARG A 71 5.20 2.88 -4.53
C ARG A 71 6.11 2.56 -3.36
N LEU A 72 6.60 3.59 -2.70
CA LEU A 72 7.08 3.50 -1.33
C LEU A 72 5.95 3.85 -0.37
N ARG A 73 5.92 3.16 0.78
CA ARG A 73 4.93 3.42 1.84
C ARG A 73 5.62 3.51 3.19
N ALA A 74 5.17 4.45 4.01
CA ALA A 74 5.50 4.53 5.44
C ALA A 74 4.23 4.69 6.27
N TYR A 75 4.30 4.25 7.50
CA TYR A 75 3.28 4.44 8.53
C TYR A 75 3.78 5.47 9.53
N GLY A 76 2.95 6.46 9.86
CA GLY A 76 3.37 7.59 10.66
C GLY A 76 4.40 8.49 9.95
N THR A 77 5.14 9.29 10.71
CA THR A 77 6.28 10.07 10.20
C THR A 77 7.52 9.17 10.21
N PRO A 78 8.16 8.94 9.04
CA PRO A 78 9.36 8.11 9.00
C PRO A 78 10.48 8.70 9.87
N MET A 79 10.99 7.90 10.77
CA MET A 79 12.17 8.12 11.61
C MET A 79 13.27 7.15 11.15
N GLU A 80 14.46 7.23 11.73
CA GLU A 80 15.59 6.35 11.36
C GLU A 80 15.30 4.86 11.59
N ASP A 81 14.53 4.53 12.63
CA ASP A 81 14.09 3.19 12.99
C ASP A 81 12.80 2.72 12.30
N SER A 82 12.19 3.58 11.48
CA SER A 82 10.93 3.28 10.80
C SER A 82 11.15 2.30 9.66
N LEU A 83 10.11 1.50 9.35
CA LEU A 83 10.11 0.67 8.15
C LEU A 83 9.51 1.42 6.97
N ILE A 84 10.25 1.42 5.87
CA ILE A 84 9.79 1.84 4.54
C ILE A 84 9.50 0.59 3.72
N PHE A 85 8.33 0.57 3.09
CA PHE A 85 7.86 -0.54 2.27
C PHE A 85 7.98 -0.18 0.80
N ALA A 86 8.81 -0.89 0.03
CA ALA A 86 8.75 -0.85 -1.42
C ALA A 86 7.71 -1.88 -1.89
N GLU A 87 6.65 -1.41 -2.52
CA GLU A 87 5.49 -2.22 -2.88
C GLU A 87 5.26 -2.21 -4.40
N LEU A 88 5.22 -3.40 -4.99
CA LEU A 88 4.78 -3.62 -6.38
C LEU A 88 3.42 -4.29 -6.35
N LYS A 89 2.40 -3.57 -6.84
CA LYS A 89 1.02 -4.08 -6.97
C LYS A 89 0.72 -4.34 -8.42
N LYS A 90 0.57 -5.61 -8.79
CA LYS A 90 0.14 -6.07 -10.11
C LYS A 90 -1.33 -6.45 -10.05
N LYS A 91 -2.10 -6.12 -11.08
CA LYS A 91 -3.46 -6.62 -11.25
C LYS A 91 -3.58 -7.25 -12.64
N TYR A 92 -4.02 -8.51 -12.67
CA TYR A 92 -4.25 -9.24 -13.91
C TYR A 92 -5.62 -9.92 -13.85
N ASN A 93 -6.48 -9.67 -14.83
CA ASN A 93 -7.85 -10.23 -14.90
C ASN A 93 -8.64 -10.16 -13.58
N GLY A 94 -8.55 -9.02 -12.87
CA GLY A 94 -9.24 -8.85 -11.58
C GLY A 94 -8.41 -9.28 -10.36
N VAL A 95 -7.53 -10.26 -10.49
CA VAL A 95 -6.67 -10.75 -9.39
C VAL A 95 -5.56 -9.76 -9.08
N VAL A 96 -5.33 -9.51 -7.80
CA VAL A 96 -4.31 -8.59 -7.31
C VAL A 96 -3.16 -9.37 -6.68
N TYR A 97 -1.97 -9.15 -7.19
CA TYR A 97 -0.70 -9.65 -6.64
C TYR A 97 0.06 -8.50 -6.04
N LYS A 98 0.52 -8.66 -4.81
CA LYS A 98 1.32 -7.68 -4.09
C LYS A 98 2.64 -8.31 -3.69
N ARG A 99 3.74 -7.64 -4.03
CA ARG A 99 5.10 -7.95 -3.57
C ARG A 99 5.61 -6.77 -2.78
N ARG A 100 6.31 -7.02 -1.68
CA ARG A 100 6.91 -5.95 -0.89
C ARG A 100 8.16 -6.42 -0.14
N ILE A 101 9.07 -5.48 0.06
CA ILE A 101 10.13 -5.53 1.07
C ILE A 101 9.89 -4.44 2.11
N ALA A 102 10.43 -4.62 3.31
CA ALA A 102 10.25 -3.71 4.44
C ALA A 102 11.59 -3.48 5.12
N VAL A 103 12.19 -2.32 4.91
CA VAL A 103 13.56 -2.02 5.33
C VAL A 103 13.66 -0.61 5.95
N SER A 104 14.78 -0.32 6.60
CA SER A 104 15.09 1.02 7.12
C SER A 104 15.11 2.08 5.99
N PRO A 105 15.00 3.38 6.31
CA PRO A 105 15.14 4.43 5.31
C PRO A 105 16.48 4.39 4.57
N ASP A 106 17.58 4.06 5.26
CA ASP A 106 18.90 3.96 4.65
C ASP A 106 19.02 2.75 3.71
N ASP A 107 18.56 1.59 4.13
CA ASP A 107 18.51 0.42 3.26
C ASP A 107 17.58 0.63 2.07
N MET A 108 16.48 1.38 2.23
CA MET A 108 15.64 1.74 1.10
C MET A 108 16.39 2.60 0.07
N ARG A 109 17.24 3.54 0.51
CA ARG A 109 18.10 4.32 -0.40
C ARG A 109 19.10 3.42 -1.12
N ARG A 110 19.73 2.47 -0.41
CA ARG A 110 20.65 1.48 -1.00
C ARG A 110 19.93 0.61 -2.02
N PHE A 111 18.76 0.08 -1.65
CA PHE A 111 17.92 -0.73 -2.54
C PHE A 111 17.56 0.02 -3.83
N LEU A 112 17.15 1.28 -3.74
CA LEU A 112 16.78 2.09 -4.91
C LEU A 112 17.98 2.41 -5.82
N ARG A 113 19.22 2.30 -5.32
CA ARG A 113 20.45 2.34 -6.13
C ARG A 113 20.82 1.00 -6.76
N GLY A 114 20.05 -0.06 -6.52
CA GLY A 114 20.26 -1.38 -7.09
C GLY A 114 21.04 -2.35 -6.18
N GLU A 115 21.33 -1.97 -4.92
CA GLU A 115 22.00 -2.85 -3.97
C GLU A 115 21.07 -3.96 -3.49
N THR A 116 21.59 -5.17 -3.34
CA THR A 116 20.88 -6.28 -2.67
C THR A 116 21.04 -6.14 -1.16
N LEU A 117 19.95 -6.31 -0.44
CA LEU A 117 19.91 -6.19 1.01
C LEU A 117 19.83 -7.56 1.67
N ASP A 118 20.54 -7.73 2.78
CA ASP A 118 20.44 -8.93 3.62
C ASP A 118 19.10 -8.94 4.41
N GLY A 119 18.64 -10.15 4.76
CA GLY A 119 17.43 -10.32 5.57
C GLY A 119 16.10 -10.21 4.84
N GLU A 120 16.06 -9.66 3.62
CA GLU A 120 14.87 -9.56 2.78
C GLU A 120 14.80 -10.69 1.75
N ASN A 121 13.60 -11.08 1.33
CA ASN A 121 13.41 -12.16 0.37
C ASN A 121 14.11 -11.85 -0.97
N PRO A 122 15.15 -12.64 -1.37
CA PRO A 122 15.96 -12.34 -2.55
C PRO A 122 15.15 -12.39 -3.86
N GLN A 123 14.12 -13.23 -3.92
CA GLN A 123 13.28 -13.34 -5.11
C GLN A 123 12.44 -12.06 -5.28
N ILE A 124 11.89 -11.52 -4.19
CA ILE A 124 11.11 -10.28 -4.23
C ILE A 124 12.01 -9.10 -4.58
N GLN A 125 13.22 -9.03 -4.00
CA GLN A 125 14.19 -7.99 -4.35
C GLN A 125 14.51 -8.01 -5.85
N ARG A 126 14.84 -9.17 -6.41
CA ARG A 126 15.12 -9.32 -7.85
C ARG A 126 13.92 -8.89 -8.71
N GLU A 127 12.68 -9.25 -8.31
CA GLU A 127 11.49 -8.85 -9.05
C GLU A 127 11.28 -7.33 -9.03
N LEU A 128 11.51 -6.68 -7.88
CA LEU A 128 11.42 -5.23 -7.74
C LEU A 128 12.52 -4.51 -8.52
N HIS A 129 13.79 -4.95 -8.39
CA HIS A 129 14.93 -4.39 -9.13
C HIS A 129 14.74 -4.51 -10.64
N ARG A 130 14.33 -5.69 -11.12
CA ARG A 130 14.00 -5.89 -12.53
C ARG A 130 12.93 -4.91 -13.00
N TYR A 131 11.86 -4.75 -12.22
CA TYR A 131 10.81 -3.80 -12.59
C TYR A 131 11.34 -2.36 -12.66
N LEU A 132 12.16 -1.94 -11.70
CA LEU A 132 12.75 -0.60 -11.67
C LEU A 132 13.74 -0.37 -12.83
N SER A 133 14.52 -1.38 -13.22
CA SER A 133 15.48 -1.29 -14.32
C SER A 133 14.81 -1.29 -15.71
N GLU A 134 13.71 -2.05 -15.87
CA GLU A 134 12.99 -2.12 -17.15
C GLU A 134 12.05 -0.92 -17.38
N HIS A 135 11.73 -0.15 -16.35
CA HIS A 135 10.79 0.96 -16.43
C HIS A 135 11.44 2.25 -15.91
N PRO A 136 11.57 3.31 -16.74
CA PRO A 136 12.18 4.57 -16.33
C PRO A 136 11.21 5.39 -15.46
N ILE A 137 10.85 4.83 -14.30
CA ILE A 137 9.93 5.45 -13.34
C ILE A 137 10.70 6.24 -12.27
N ARG A 138 10.06 7.30 -11.80
CA ARG A 138 10.58 8.18 -10.75
C ARG A 138 9.46 8.62 -9.81
N PRO A 139 9.78 9.17 -8.63
CA PRO A 139 8.77 9.75 -7.73
C PRO A 139 7.91 10.78 -8.46
N LYS A 140 6.59 10.66 -8.37
CA LYS A 140 5.64 11.55 -9.06
C LYS A 140 4.57 12.11 -8.15
N VAL A 141 3.98 11.29 -7.29
CA VAL A 141 2.87 11.72 -6.45
C VAL A 141 3.11 11.27 -5.01
N PHE A 142 3.22 12.25 -4.12
CA PHE A 142 3.15 12.01 -2.69
C PHE A 142 1.69 12.08 -2.24
N LEU A 143 1.23 11.03 -1.57
CA LEU A 143 -0.14 10.90 -1.09
C LEU A 143 -0.13 10.54 0.38
N THR A 144 -0.84 11.29 1.22
CA THR A 144 -1.02 11.00 2.63
C THR A 144 -2.49 11.00 3.01
N TYR A 145 -2.87 10.18 3.98
CA TYR A 145 -4.21 10.12 4.55
C TYR A 145 -4.17 9.47 5.93
N GLU A 146 -5.21 9.73 6.70
CA GLU A 146 -5.47 9.07 7.98
C GLU A 146 -6.30 7.81 7.73
N ARG A 147 -5.94 6.70 8.39
CA ARG A 147 -6.66 5.43 8.27
C ARG A 147 -7.04 4.88 9.61
N VAL A 148 -8.28 4.42 9.70
CA VAL A 148 -8.73 3.46 10.70
C VAL A 148 -9.03 2.14 9.97
N ALA A 149 -8.47 1.03 10.46
CA ALA A 149 -8.71 -0.30 9.92
C ALA A 149 -9.48 -1.14 10.94
N LEU A 150 -10.48 -1.88 10.46
CA LEU A 150 -11.29 -2.78 11.26
C LEU A 150 -11.18 -4.19 10.70
N TYR A 151 -11.36 -5.18 11.59
CA TYR A 151 -11.48 -6.58 11.22
C TYR A 151 -12.78 -7.16 11.78
N GLY A 152 -13.36 -8.12 11.06
CA GLY A 152 -14.57 -8.81 11.51
C GLY A 152 -14.32 -9.68 12.74
N LEU A 153 -15.23 -9.64 13.71
CA LEU A 153 -15.11 -10.46 14.92
C LEU A 153 -15.38 -11.94 14.62
N ASP A 154 -16.37 -12.23 13.79
CA ASP A 154 -16.71 -13.61 13.39
C ASP A 154 -15.84 -14.08 12.21
N ASP A 155 -15.44 -13.18 11.33
CA ASP A 155 -14.58 -13.46 10.18
C ASP A 155 -13.40 -12.47 10.14
N PRO A 156 -12.25 -12.81 10.74
CA PRO A 156 -11.06 -11.93 10.73
C PRO A 156 -10.47 -11.67 9.34
N ALA A 157 -10.90 -12.40 8.29
CA ALA A 157 -10.49 -12.12 6.91
C ALA A 157 -11.26 -10.91 6.33
N LEU A 158 -12.45 -10.62 6.84
CA LEU A 158 -13.20 -9.42 6.49
C LEU A 158 -12.48 -8.18 7.05
N ARG A 159 -12.18 -7.24 6.17
CA ARG A 159 -11.51 -5.98 6.55
C ARG A 159 -12.28 -4.79 5.99
N VAL A 160 -12.47 -3.79 6.83
CA VAL A 160 -12.97 -2.46 6.43
C VAL A 160 -11.91 -1.43 6.79
N THR A 161 -11.67 -0.49 5.90
CA THR A 161 -10.77 0.64 6.16
C THR A 161 -11.47 1.94 5.82
N LEU A 162 -11.41 2.91 6.74
CA LEU A 162 -11.88 4.26 6.52
C LEU A 162 -10.66 5.18 6.35
N ASP A 163 -10.59 5.82 5.19
CA ASP A 163 -9.51 6.74 4.84
C ASP A 163 -10.06 8.17 4.84
N THR A 164 -9.46 9.06 5.63
CA THR A 164 -9.86 10.47 5.77
C THR A 164 -8.68 11.40 5.54
N HIS A 165 -8.92 12.70 5.48
CA HIS A 165 -7.88 13.73 5.35
C HIS A 165 -6.90 13.47 4.19
N LEU A 166 -7.42 13.02 3.05
CA LEU A 166 -6.62 12.74 1.86
C LEU A 166 -5.94 14.02 1.36
N ARG A 167 -4.61 14.00 1.29
CA ARG A 167 -3.78 15.09 0.75
C ARG A 167 -2.78 14.54 -0.26
N TYR A 168 -2.49 15.32 -1.29
CA TYR A 168 -1.52 14.94 -2.32
C TYR A 168 -0.75 16.15 -2.86
N ARG A 169 0.41 15.90 -3.38
CA ARG A 169 1.25 16.85 -4.10
C ARG A 169 2.13 16.14 -5.14
#